data_fd4dc5d571dadba1947f1d5e0c0e75b1
#
_entry.id   fd4dc5d571dadba1947f1d5e0c0e75b1
#
_cell.length_a   1.000
_cell.length_b   1.000
_cell.length_c   1.000
_cell.angle_alpha   90.00
_cell.angle_beta   90.00
_cell.angle_gamma   90.00
#
_symmetry.space_group_name_H-M   'P 1'
#
loop_
_entity.id
_entity.type
_entity.pdbx_description
1 polymer ?
#
loop_
_entity_poly.entity_id
_entity_poly.type
_entity_poly.pdbx_seq_one_letter_code
_entity_poly.pdbx_strand_id
1 'polypeptide(L)'
;VYAAYGNREAAFPSSYDARKEGLVTPVKNQNPFGTCWAFGMAAIMETSLLAQNKGTYDLSEEHLSYFFSNRQNDPLGNTPDDKNYVLGNYHVIGGNDHLAAIYLSTWSGMTTEADVPFPTDSLHQNDLTVQIPESKAYNSAAYLKNASVSKYSEERMKEMLLNDHAVSIMLYMKESYANPDTAAYCYPVGKSNSTVINHIVTVVGWDDTYSKDNFLPVSNVTSDGAWIIKNSWGEKKGDGGYYYLSYQDPNISKLVSAEAVAASDQKYR
;
A
#
# COMPACT_ATOMS: atom_id res chain seq x y z
N VAL A 1 -17.96 -5.17 -23.04
CA VAL A 1 -18.41 -3.99 -23.81
C VAL A 1 -17.50 -2.84 -23.38
N TYR A 2 -16.51 -2.50 -24.19
CA TYR A 2 -15.67 -1.33 -23.94
C TYR A 2 -16.51 -0.09 -24.22
N ALA A 3 -16.88 0.66 -23.17
CA ALA A 3 -17.37 2.00 -23.35
C ALA A 3 -16.19 2.86 -23.83
N ALA A 4 -16.30 3.43 -25.01
CA ALA A 4 -15.37 4.41 -25.53
C ALA A 4 -15.44 5.64 -24.60
N TYR A 5 -14.38 5.88 -23.86
CA TYR A 5 -14.20 7.16 -23.15
C TYR A 5 -13.96 8.22 -24.20
N GLY A 6 -15.01 9.00 -24.48
CA GLY A 6 -14.89 10.20 -25.28
C GLY A 6 -13.97 11.18 -24.56
N ASN A 7 -13.10 11.84 -25.33
CA ASN A 7 -12.25 12.95 -24.91
C ASN A 7 -13.06 13.99 -24.12
N ARG A 8 -13.03 13.91 -22.80
CA ARG A 8 -13.29 15.01 -21.89
C ARG A 8 -11.98 15.21 -21.13
N GLU A 9 -11.26 16.25 -21.48
CA GLU A 9 -10.36 16.93 -20.55
C GLU A 9 -11.23 17.49 -19.40
N ALA A 10 -11.67 16.63 -18.52
CA ALA A 10 -12.18 17.06 -17.23
C ALA A 10 -10.94 17.47 -16.45
N ALA A 11 -10.74 18.77 -16.28
CA ALA A 11 -9.66 19.30 -15.47
C ALA A 11 -9.80 18.68 -14.07
N PHE A 12 -8.73 18.03 -13.56
CA PHE A 12 -8.71 17.54 -12.20
C PHE A 12 -8.86 18.71 -11.22
N PRO A 13 -9.49 18.52 -10.06
CA PRO A 13 -9.46 19.54 -9.01
C PRO A 13 -7.99 19.80 -8.61
N SER A 14 -7.70 21.03 -8.15
CA SER A 14 -6.36 21.41 -7.70
C SER A 14 -5.88 20.63 -6.47
N SER A 15 -6.79 19.99 -5.74
CA SER A 15 -6.46 19.12 -4.63
C SER A 15 -7.54 18.07 -4.40
N TYR A 16 -7.14 16.95 -3.82
CA TYR A 16 -8.00 15.88 -3.32
C TYR A 16 -7.36 15.28 -2.07
N ASP A 17 -8.15 14.95 -1.07
CA ASP A 17 -7.66 14.35 0.17
C ASP A 17 -8.70 13.37 0.74
N ALA A 18 -8.49 12.07 0.52
CA ALA A 18 -9.38 11.01 0.98
C ALA A 18 -9.53 10.98 2.52
N ARG A 19 -8.58 11.56 3.27
CA ARG A 19 -8.66 11.69 4.73
C ARG A 19 -9.83 12.59 5.13
N LYS A 20 -10.04 13.68 4.37
CA LYS A 20 -11.15 14.64 4.61
C LYS A 20 -12.52 14.05 4.29
N GLU A 21 -12.54 13.01 3.48
CA GLU A 21 -13.76 12.27 3.12
C GLU A 21 -14.02 11.07 4.07
N GLY A 22 -13.12 10.83 5.06
CA GLY A 22 -13.25 9.71 5.98
C GLY A 22 -12.95 8.34 5.34
N LEU A 23 -12.20 8.33 4.25
CA LEU A 23 -11.90 7.11 3.47
C LEU A 23 -10.54 6.48 3.77
N VAL A 24 -9.84 6.99 4.79
CA VAL A 24 -8.51 6.49 5.17
C VAL A 24 -8.54 5.92 6.58
N THR A 25 -8.09 4.68 6.74
CA THR A 25 -7.93 4.02 8.04
C THR A 25 -6.72 4.58 8.81
N PRO A 26 -6.61 4.35 10.13
CA PRO A 26 -5.49 4.83 10.94
C PRO A 26 -4.12 4.43 10.37
N VAL A 27 -3.11 5.24 10.69
CA VAL A 27 -1.71 4.94 10.34
C VAL A 27 -1.21 3.79 11.20
N LYS A 28 -0.60 2.81 10.57
CA LYS A 28 -0.02 1.62 11.21
C LYS A 28 1.52 1.70 11.26
N ASN A 29 2.15 0.75 11.94
CA ASN A 29 3.60 0.72 12.11
C ASN A 29 4.19 -0.65 11.78
N GLN A 30 4.93 -0.74 10.65
CA GLN A 30 5.61 -1.96 10.22
C GLN A 30 6.92 -2.24 10.96
N ASN A 31 7.47 -1.24 11.68
CA ASN A 31 8.79 -1.38 12.27
C ASN A 31 8.84 -2.47 13.36
N PRO A 32 9.91 -3.30 13.35
CA PRO A 32 11.16 -3.14 12.58
C PRO A 32 11.22 -3.95 11.27
N PHE A 33 10.10 -4.34 10.67
CA PHE A 33 10.03 -5.35 9.61
C PHE A 33 10.03 -4.75 8.18
N GLY A 34 10.43 -5.58 7.19
CA GLY A 34 10.45 -5.23 5.76
C GLY A 34 9.14 -5.54 5.02
N THR A 35 7.99 -5.25 5.65
CA THR A 35 6.65 -5.67 5.18
C THR A 35 5.82 -4.52 4.60
N CYS A 36 6.44 -3.41 4.20
CA CYS A 36 5.74 -2.24 3.64
C CYS A 36 4.73 -2.57 2.53
N TRP A 37 5.01 -3.61 1.75
CA TRP A 37 4.15 -4.09 0.68
C TRP A 37 2.81 -4.65 1.18
N ALA A 38 2.81 -5.32 2.33
CA ALA A 38 1.58 -5.81 2.96
C ALA A 38 0.77 -4.65 3.54
N PHE A 39 1.42 -3.63 4.15
CA PHE A 39 0.78 -2.42 4.64
C PHE A 39 0.16 -1.60 3.50
N GLY A 40 0.84 -1.48 2.36
CA GLY A 40 0.29 -0.84 1.16
C GLY A 40 -0.96 -1.56 0.64
N MET A 41 -0.92 -2.89 0.57
CA MET A 41 -2.06 -3.70 0.12
C MET A 41 -3.23 -3.61 1.10
N ALA A 42 -2.98 -3.74 2.41
CA ALA A 42 -4.01 -3.59 3.43
C ALA A 42 -4.67 -2.20 3.33
N ALA A 43 -3.90 -1.13 3.22
CA ALA A 43 -4.42 0.23 3.17
C ALA A 43 -5.34 0.48 1.96
N ILE A 44 -5.00 0.00 0.74
CA ILE A 44 -5.88 0.17 -0.42
C ILE A 44 -7.14 -0.69 -0.34
N MET A 45 -7.07 -1.88 0.23
CA MET A 45 -8.26 -2.73 0.46
C MET A 45 -9.17 -2.15 1.55
N GLU A 46 -8.63 -1.66 2.64
CA GLU A 46 -9.37 -0.99 3.72
C GLU A 46 -10.09 0.26 3.22
N THR A 47 -9.40 1.09 2.43
CA THR A 47 -10.00 2.27 1.78
C THR A 47 -11.15 1.87 0.85
N SER A 48 -10.97 0.83 0.06
CA SER A 48 -12.03 0.31 -0.82
C SER A 48 -13.28 -0.12 -0.04
N LEU A 49 -13.12 -0.76 1.12
CA LEU A 49 -14.25 -1.16 1.98
C LEU A 49 -14.94 0.06 2.62
N LEU A 50 -14.18 1.07 3.06
CA LEU A 50 -14.72 2.34 3.57
C LEU A 50 -15.55 3.05 2.49
N ALA A 51 -15.03 3.17 1.26
CA ALA A 51 -15.73 3.81 0.15
C ALA A 51 -17.04 3.10 -0.23
N GLN A 52 -17.12 1.80 0.02
CA GLN A 52 -18.34 1.00 -0.15
C GLN A 52 -19.29 1.04 1.07
N ASN A 53 -19.01 1.85 2.09
CA ASN A 53 -19.76 1.91 3.35
C ASN A 53 -19.86 0.56 4.09
N LYS A 54 -18.81 -0.26 4.02
CA LYS A 54 -18.75 -1.56 4.71
C LYS A 54 -18.24 -1.45 6.15
N GLY A 55 -17.93 -0.23 6.61
CA GLY A 55 -17.32 0.03 7.89
C GLY A 55 -15.80 0.02 7.85
N THR A 56 -15.20 0.25 9.03
CA THR A 56 -13.74 0.28 9.18
C THR A 56 -13.22 -1.14 9.37
N TYR A 57 -12.33 -1.56 8.50
CA TYR A 57 -11.59 -2.81 8.61
C TYR A 57 -10.17 -2.48 9.08
N ASP A 58 -9.62 -3.36 9.89
CA ASP A 58 -8.22 -3.41 10.29
C ASP A 58 -7.69 -4.78 9.84
N LEU A 59 -7.16 -4.81 8.60
CA LEU A 59 -6.70 -6.03 7.96
C LEU A 59 -5.28 -6.36 8.41
N SER A 60 -5.02 -7.64 8.65
CA SER A 60 -3.75 -8.13 9.17
C SER A 60 -2.67 -8.19 8.09
N GLU A 61 -1.65 -7.36 8.23
CA GLU A 61 -0.44 -7.42 7.41
C GLU A 61 0.40 -8.67 7.72
N GLU A 62 0.35 -9.13 8.96
CA GLU A 62 1.02 -10.37 9.35
C GLU A 62 0.43 -11.58 8.63
N HIS A 63 -0.89 -11.69 8.59
CA HIS A 63 -1.58 -12.75 7.86
C HIS A 63 -1.17 -12.79 6.39
N LEU A 64 -1.20 -11.62 5.72
CA LEU A 64 -0.81 -11.53 4.32
C LEU A 64 0.66 -11.92 4.14
N SER A 65 1.56 -11.39 4.96
CA SER A 65 3.01 -11.64 4.83
C SER A 65 3.37 -13.09 5.09
N TYR A 66 2.76 -13.68 6.10
CA TYR A 66 3.00 -15.06 6.47
C TYR A 66 2.51 -16.04 5.41
N PHE A 67 1.24 -15.99 5.04
CA PHE A 67 0.65 -16.95 4.10
C PHE A 67 1.07 -16.72 2.65
N PHE A 68 1.48 -15.52 2.30
CA PHE A 68 2.17 -15.28 1.03
C PHE A 68 3.47 -16.08 0.94
N SER A 69 4.19 -16.20 2.04
CA SER A 69 5.54 -16.79 2.08
C SER A 69 5.57 -18.25 2.53
N ASN A 70 4.63 -18.70 3.35
CA ASN A 70 4.68 -19.96 4.07
C ASN A 70 3.47 -20.87 3.86
N ARG A 71 2.61 -20.59 2.93
CA ARG A 71 1.44 -21.41 2.65
C ARG A 71 1.87 -22.81 2.23
N GLN A 72 1.49 -23.81 3.04
CA GLN A 72 1.94 -25.20 2.86
C GLN A 72 0.86 -26.12 2.30
N ASN A 73 -0.43 -25.81 2.52
CA ASN A 73 -1.55 -26.64 2.08
C ASN A 73 -2.59 -25.80 1.35
N ASP A 74 -3.12 -26.33 0.27
CA ASP A 74 -4.33 -25.82 -0.34
C ASP A 74 -5.53 -26.47 0.38
N PRO A 75 -6.52 -25.68 0.89
CA PRO A 75 -7.71 -26.25 1.54
C PRO A 75 -8.60 -27.00 0.56
N LEU A 76 -8.48 -26.69 -0.72
CA LEU A 76 -9.18 -27.44 -1.76
C LEU A 76 -8.49 -28.77 -2.05
N GLY A 77 -7.27 -28.98 -1.52
CA GLY A 77 -6.50 -30.21 -1.69
C GLY A 77 -6.13 -30.53 -3.14
N ASN A 78 -6.09 -29.51 -3.98
CA ASN A 78 -6.07 -29.70 -5.42
C ASN A 78 -4.73 -30.18 -5.93
N THR A 79 -3.63 -29.59 -5.43
CA THR A 79 -2.29 -29.95 -5.89
C THR A 79 -1.24 -29.77 -4.81
N PRO A 80 -0.24 -30.68 -4.74
CA PRO A 80 0.91 -30.51 -3.85
C PRO A 80 1.81 -29.32 -4.25
N ASP A 81 1.56 -28.70 -5.39
CA ASP A 81 2.39 -27.66 -5.96
C ASP A 81 1.86 -26.22 -5.68
N ASP A 82 0.67 -26.08 -5.12
CA ASP A 82 0.09 -24.80 -4.69
C ASP A 82 0.72 -24.29 -3.37
N LYS A 83 1.99 -24.61 -3.17
CA LYS A 83 2.75 -24.16 -2.02
C LYS A 83 3.51 -22.89 -2.33
N ASN A 84 3.16 -21.81 -1.67
CA ASN A 84 4.05 -20.67 -1.61
C ASN A 84 5.15 -20.99 -0.60
N TYR A 85 6.38 -21.04 -1.06
CA TYR A 85 7.54 -21.24 -0.20
C TYR A 85 8.59 -20.19 -0.54
N VAL A 86 8.86 -19.33 0.42
CA VAL A 86 9.96 -18.36 0.34
C VAL A 86 11.02 -18.77 1.33
N LEU A 87 12.22 -19.05 0.82
CA LEU A 87 13.39 -19.32 1.66
C LEU A 87 13.77 -18.07 2.46
N GLY A 88 13.72 -18.16 3.78
CA GLY A 88 14.17 -17.10 4.67
C GLY A 88 13.08 -16.51 5.55
N ASN A 89 13.44 -15.45 6.25
CA ASN A 89 12.53 -14.76 7.14
C ASN A 89 11.63 -13.80 6.35
N TYR A 90 10.34 -14.11 6.24
CA TYR A 90 9.35 -13.33 5.49
C TYR A 90 9.19 -11.89 6.01
N HIS A 91 9.56 -11.61 7.26
CA HIS A 91 9.54 -10.27 7.81
C HIS A 91 10.64 -9.34 7.25
N VAL A 92 11.72 -9.88 6.68
CA VAL A 92 12.88 -9.09 6.25
C VAL A 92 13.23 -9.21 4.77
N ILE A 93 12.73 -10.24 4.08
CA ILE A 93 13.03 -10.43 2.65
C ILE A 93 12.38 -9.38 1.75
N GLY A 94 11.47 -8.58 2.29
CA GLY A 94 10.65 -7.66 1.52
C GLY A 94 9.56 -8.36 0.71
N GLY A 95 8.90 -7.60 -0.13
CA GLY A 95 7.83 -8.09 -1.00
C GLY A 95 7.44 -7.02 -2.02
N ASN A 96 6.26 -7.21 -2.59
CA ASN A 96 5.80 -6.39 -3.69
C ASN A 96 4.28 -6.38 -3.74
N ASP A 97 3.68 -5.20 -3.85
CA ASP A 97 2.23 -5.02 -3.83
C ASP A 97 1.50 -5.68 -5.00
N HIS A 98 2.10 -5.67 -6.20
CA HIS A 98 1.46 -6.34 -7.33
C HIS A 98 1.55 -7.88 -7.25
N LEU A 99 2.60 -8.43 -6.65
CA LEU A 99 2.65 -9.87 -6.34
C LEU A 99 1.66 -10.23 -5.25
N ALA A 100 1.46 -9.35 -4.26
CA ALA A 100 0.40 -9.51 -3.26
C ALA A 100 -0.99 -9.54 -3.91
N ALA A 101 -1.24 -8.66 -4.89
CA ALA A 101 -2.49 -8.67 -5.65
C ALA A 101 -2.68 -9.98 -6.43
N ILE A 102 -1.62 -10.51 -7.05
CA ILE A 102 -1.67 -11.82 -7.72
C ILE A 102 -2.00 -12.94 -6.72
N TYR A 103 -1.33 -12.96 -5.55
CA TYR A 103 -1.62 -13.92 -4.50
C TYR A 103 -3.07 -13.82 -4.01
N LEU A 104 -3.55 -12.61 -3.70
CA LEU A 104 -4.91 -12.41 -3.24
C LEU A 104 -5.96 -12.73 -4.30
N SER A 105 -5.60 -12.71 -5.60
CA SER A 105 -6.50 -13.14 -6.69
C SER A 105 -6.80 -14.64 -6.68
N THR A 106 -6.07 -15.43 -5.90
CA THR A 106 -6.36 -16.84 -5.64
C THR A 106 -7.46 -17.04 -4.58
N TRP A 107 -8.13 -15.98 -4.16
CA TRP A 107 -9.15 -15.97 -3.10
C TRP A 107 -8.61 -16.35 -1.71
N SER A 108 -7.33 -16.12 -1.48
CA SER A 108 -6.71 -16.34 -0.17
C SER A 108 -7.23 -15.35 0.89
N GLY A 109 -7.58 -14.13 0.48
CA GLY A 109 -8.13 -13.10 1.35
C GLY A 109 -7.16 -12.60 2.42
N MET A 110 -7.66 -11.69 3.27
CA MET A 110 -6.97 -11.20 4.46
C MET A 110 -7.90 -11.30 5.66
N THR A 111 -7.37 -11.74 6.82
CA THR A 111 -8.10 -11.71 8.10
C THR A 111 -7.94 -10.35 8.79
N THR A 112 -8.53 -10.19 9.98
CA THR A 112 -8.37 -8.98 10.79
C THR A 112 -7.08 -9.00 11.60
N GLU A 113 -6.60 -7.81 11.96
CA GLU A 113 -5.47 -7.62 12.89
C GLU A 113 -5.74 -8.29 14.25
N ALA A 114 -6.98 -8.30 14.71
CA ALA A 114 -7.37 -8.95 15.95
C ALA A 114 -7.22 -10.48 15.91
N ASP A 115 -7.40 -11.09 14.74
CA ASP A 115 -7.26 -12.55 14.56
C ASP A 115 -5.81 -13.02 14.40
N VAL A 116 -5.00 -12.22 13.73
CA VAL A 116 -3.57 -12.46 13.48
C VAL A 116 -2.83 -11.14 13.66
N PRO A 117 -2.47 -10.79 14.91
CA PRO A 117 -1.82 -9.53 15.22
C PRO A 117 -0.43 -9.41 14.61
N PHE A 118 -0.10 -8.23 14.10
CA PHE A 118 1.24 -7.89 13.62
C PHE A 118 2.21 -7.79 14.81
N PRO A 119 3.39 -8.45 14.77
CA PRO A 119 4.33 -8.39 15.86
C PRO A 119 4.93 -6.99 15.99
N THR A 120 5.00 -6.48 17.22
CA THR A 120 5.47 -5.11 17.50
C THR A 120 6.90 -5.09 18.07
N ASP A 121 7.51 -6.24 18.30
CA ASP A 121 8.84 -6.34 18.91
C ASP A 121 9.88 -6.90 17.95
N SER A 122 11.14 -6.49 18.18
CA SER A 122 12.29 -6.93 17.39
C SER A 122 12.69 -8.37 17.62
N LEU A 123 12.15 -9.05 18.63
CA LEU A 123 12.49 -10.44 18.91
C LEU A 123 11.95 -11.35 17.80
N HIS A 124 10.81 -11.01 17.23
CA HIS A 124 10.21 -11.74 16.12
C HIS A 124 10.91 -11.50 14.78
N GLN A 125 11.76 -10.47 14.66
CA GLN A 125 12.46 -10.18 13.40
C GLN A 125 13.39 -11.32 12.95
N ASN A 126 13.93 -12.09 13.89
CA ASN A 126 14.82 -13.22 13.61
C ASN A 126 14.21 -14.56 14.01
N ASP A 127 12.96 -14.58 14.46
CA ASP A 127 12.30 -15.80 14.87
C ASP A 127 11.61 -16.49 13.70
N LEU A 128 12.29 -17.45 13.09
CA LEU A 128 11.76 -18.28 12.01
C LEU A 128 10.82 -19.38 12.53
N THR A 129 10.60 -19.46 13.84
CA THR A 129 9.78 -20.52 14.47
C THR A 129 8.33 -20.08 14.70
N VAL A 130 8.02 -18.77 14.53
CA VAL A 130 6.63 -18.29 14.59
C VAL A 130 5.82 -18.97 13.50
N GLN A 131 4.83 -19.74 13.91
CA GLN A 131 3.92 -20.41 12.99
C GLN A 131 2.50 -19.96 13.27
N ILE A 132 1.88 -19.40 12.24
CA ILE A 132 0.45 -19.12 12.25
C ILE A 132 -0.26 -20.42 11.85
N PRO A 133 -1.24 -20.91 12.64
CA PRO A 133 -1.94 -22.14 12.31
C PRO A 133 -2.56 -22.09 10.93
N GLU A 134 -2.43 -23.16 10.15
CA GLU A 134 -2.96 -23.29 8.79
C GLU A 134 -4.47 -23.00 8.72
N SER A 135 -5.21 -23.30 9.79
CA SER A 135 -6.64 -22.98 9.89
C SER A 135 -6.95 -21.49 9.78
N LYS A 136 -5.95 -20.61 9.99
CA LYS A 136 -6.09 -19.16 9.84
C LYS A 136 -5.96 -18.70 8.38
N ALA A 137 -5.34 -19.49 7.52
CA ALA A 137 -5.06 -19.11 6.12
C ALA A 137 -6.32 -18.66 5.35
N TYR A 138 -7.47 -19.22 5.70
CA TYR A 138 -8.74 -19.01 5.01
C TYR A 138 -9.82 -18.37 5.88
N ASN A 139 -9.45 -17.94 7.08
CA ASN A 139 -10.33 -17.16 7.95
C ASN A 139 -10.27 -15.68 7.54
N SER A 140 -10.84 -15.38 6.37
CA SER A 140 -10.71 -14.07 5.75
C SER A 140 -11.84 -13.14 6.15
N ALA A 141 -11.51 -11.90 6.48
CA ALA A 141 -12.45 -10.79 6.69
C ALA A 141 -12.79 -10.07 5.37
N ALA A 142 -11.84 -10.05 4.45
CA ALA A 142 -11.99 -9.45 3.13
C ALA A 142 -11.23 -10.22 2.05
N TYR A 143 -11.71 -10.10 0.81
CA TYR A 143 -11.10 -10.68 -0.38
C TYR A 143 -10.81 -9.58 -1.40
N LEU A 144 -9.81 -9.81 -2.24
CA LEU A 144 -9.57 -8.99 -3.42
C LEU A 144 -10.61 -9.34 -4.49
N LYS A 145 -11.40 -8.36 -4.92
CA LYS A 145 -12.38 -8.50 -6.01
C LYS A 145 -11.77 -8.12 -7.35
N ASN A 146 -10.97 -7.05 -7.36
CA ASN A 146 -10.30 -6.54 -8.55
C ASN A 146 -9.03 -5.79 -8.15
N ALA A 147 -8.05 -5.77 -9.05
CA ALA A 147 -6.86 -4.95 -8.91
C ALA A 147 -6.48 -4.32 -10.24
N SER A 148 -5.99 -3.08 -10.18
CA SER A 148 -5.42 -2.39 -11.33
C SER A 148 -3.95 -2.14 -11.10
N VAL A 149 -3.12 -2.50 -12.08
CA VAL A 149 -1.68 -2.23 -12.07
C VAL A 149 -1.35 -1.41 -13.30
N SER A 150 -0.76 -0.24 -13.13
CA SER A 150 -0.38 0.62 -14.25
C SER A 150 0.97 1.29 -14.05
N LYS A 151 1.50 1.87 -15.14
CA LYS A 151 2.67 2.73 -15.07
C LYS A 151 2.28 4.07 -14.44
N TYR A 152 3.24 4.69 -13.77
CA TYR A 152 3.06 6.03 -13.22
C TYR A 152 2.94 7.08 -14.33
N SER A 153 1.93 7.93 -14.19
CA SER A 153 1.85 9.30 -14.69
C SER A 153 0.98 10.09 -13.70
N GLU A 154 1.16 11.40 -13.63
CA GLU A 154 0.36 12.26 -12.73
C GLU A 154 -1.13 12.14 -13.04
N GLU A 155 -1.50 12.20 -14.34
CA GLU A 155 -2.87 12.04 -14.80
C GLU A 155 -3.46 10.71 -14.34
N ARG A 156 -2.75 9.60 -14.57
CA ARG A 156 -3.22 8.27 -14.18
C ARG A 156 -3.36 8.12 -12.67
N MET A 157 -2.45 8.70 -11.90
CA MET A 157 -2.54 8.73 -10.44
C MET A 157 -3.79 9.47 -9.98
N LYS A 158 -4.03 10.68 -10.50
CA LYS A 158 -5.22 11.48 -10.16
C LYS A 158 -6.51 10.75 -10.55
N GLU A 159 -6.57 10.12 -11.73
CA GLU A 159 -7.71 9.28 -12.13
C GLU A 159 -7.97 8.14 -11.13
N MET A 160 -6.93 7.39 -10.77
CA MET A 160 -7.07 6.27 -9.84
C MET A 160 -7.50 6.75 -8.45
N LEU A 161 -6.96 7.88 -7.96
CA LEU A 161 -7.36 8.45 -6.68
C LEU A 161 -8.82 8.92 -6.64
N LEU A 162 -9.34 9.46 -7.74
CA LEU A 162 -10.76 9.84 -7.81
C LEU A 162 -11.69 8.63 -7.88
N ASN A 163 -11.23 7.52 -8.44
CA ASN A 163 -12.03 6.31 -8.58
C ASN A 163 -11.90 5.36 -7.37
N ASP A 164 -10.67 5.17 -6.89
CA ASP A 164 -10.33 4.12 -5.93
C ASP A 164 -9.93 4.69 -4.55
N HIS A 165 -9.75 6.03 -4.44
CA HIS A 165 -9.44 6.82 -3.24
C HIS A 165 -8.07 6.56 -2.61
N ALA A 166 -7.42 5.45 -2.93
CA ALA A 166 -6.07 5.13 -2.48
C ALA A 166 -5.31 4.32 -3.53
N VAL A 167 -4.02 4.61 -3.68
CA VAL A 167 -3.14 3.96 -4.65
C VAL A 167 -1.82 3.61 -3.97
N SER A 168 -1.44 2.33 -3.99
CA SER A 168 -0.12 1.88 -3.54
C SER A 168 0.92 2.20 -4.60
N ILE A 169 2.07 2.70 -4.17
CA ILE A 169 3.20 3.02 -5.04
C ILE A 169 4.51 2.50 -4.47
N MET A 170 5.41 2.19 -5.38
CA MET A 170 6.79 1.82 -5.06
C MET A 170 7.71 3.02 -5.28
N LEU A 171 8.61 3.30 -4.34
CA LEU A 171 9.58 4.38 -4.45
C LEU A 171 10.89 4.02 -3.73
N TYR A 172 11.92 4.86 -3.93
CA TYR A 172 13.07 4.86 -3.05
C TYR A 172 12.83 5.89 -1.94
N MET A 173 12.81 5.46 -0.69
CA MET A 173 12.63 6.36 0.45
C MET A 173 13.80 6.25 1.43
N LYS A 174 14.34 7.43 1.80
CA LYS A 174 15.40 7.59 2.78
C LYS A 174 15.11 8.85 3.61
N GLU A 175 15.00 8.69 4.93
CA GLU A 175 14.62 9.78 5.85
C GLU A 175 15.44 11.05 5.68
N SER A 176 16.73 10.96 5.27
CA SER A 176 17.58 12.13 5.08
C SER A 176 17.16 13.08 3.94
N TYR A 177 16.18 12.70 3.14
CA TYR A 177 15.57 13.54 2.10
C TYR A 177 14.18 14.05 2.50
N ALA A 178 13.69 13.65 3.68
CA ALA A 178 12.47 14.21 4.25
C ALA A 178 12.79 15.48 5.04
N ASN A 179 12.03 16.54 4.84
CA ASN A 179 12.09 17.73 5.66
C ASN A 179 11.39 17.44 7.01
N PRO A 180 12.10 17.51 8.15
CA PRO A 180 11.49 17.16 9.44
C PRO A 180 10.41 18.15 9.89
N ASP A 181 10.43 19.39 9.39
CA ASP A 181 9.51 20.45 9.81
C ASP A 181 8.18 20.42 9.00
N THR A 182 8.24 19.96 7.76
CA THR A 182 7.10 20.00 6.82
C THR A 182 6.62 18.62 6.37
N ALA A 183 7.35 17.55 6.72
CA ALA A 183 7.15 16.19 6.21
C ALA A 183 7.20 16.07 4.67
N ALA A 184 7.74 17.10 3.98
CA ALA A 184 7.93 17.05 2.53
C ALA A 184 9.09 16.12 2.17
N TYR A 185 8.88 15.28 1.17
CA TYR A 185 9.86 14.29 0.71
C TYR A 185 10.07 14.37 -0.80
N CYS A 186 11.32 14.35 -1.21
CA CYS A 186 11.70 14.13 -2.61
C CYS A 186 13.15 13.63 -2.68
N TYR A 187 13.35 12.52 -3.38
CA TYR A 187 14.70 12.14 -3.80
C TYR A 187 15.24 13.19 -4.79
N PRO A 188 16.55 13.50 -4.79
CA PRO A 188 17.06 14.60 -5.60
C PRO A 188 16.68 14.51 -7.08
N VAL A 189 15.97 15.52 -7.57
CA VAL A 189 15.56 15.66 -8.97
C VAL A 189 16.79 15.59 -9.89
N GLY A 190 16.66 14.86 -11.00
CA GLY A 190 17.77 14.63 -11.93
C GLY A 190 18.73 13.50 -11.53
N LYS A 191 18.54 12.91 -10.34
CA LYS A 191 19.23 11.68 -9.92
C LYS A 191 18.18 10.59 -9.84
N SER A 192 18.37 9.50 -10.53
CA SER A 192 17.48 8.34 -10.41
C SER A 192 18.19 7.22 -9.67
N ASN A 193 17.48 6.59 -8.74
CA ASN A 193 17.92 5.36 -8.09
C ASN A 193 16.97 4.21 -8.45
N SER A 194 16.53 4.19 -9.70
CA SER A 194 15.54 3.24 -10.25
C SER A 194 15.93 1.76 -10.09
N THR A 195 17.18 1.50 -9.74
CA THR A 195 17.67 0.13 -9.46
C THR A 195 17.44 -0.29 -8.00
N VAL A 196 17.06 0.64 -7.12
CA VAL A 196 16.92 0.37 -5.68
C VAL A 196 15.62 0.96 -5.16
N ILE A 197 14.50 0.39 -5.58
CA ILE A 197 13.23 0.60 -4.89
C ILE A 197 13.32 -0.13 -3.56
N ASN A 198 13.04 0.56 -2.46
CA ASN A 198 13.19 0.00 -1.11
C ASN A 198 11.94 0.15 -0.25
N HIS A 199 10.90 0.86 -0.72
CA HIS A 199 9.73 1.14 0.09
C HIS A 199 8.44 1.19 -0.74
N ILE A 200 7.34 0.89 -0.08
CA ILE A 200 5.99 0.99 -0.59
C ILE A 200 5.18 1.85 0.37
N VAL A 201 4.43 2.80 -0.19
CA VAL A 201 3.52 3.69 0.52
C VAL A 201 2.18 3.79 -0.19
N THR A 202 1.18 4.34 0.48
CA THR A 202 -0.15 4.54 -0.11
C THR A 202 -0.41 6.01 -0.35
N VAL A 203 -0.63 6.40 -1.60
CA VAL A 203 -1.10 7.74 -1.96
C VAL A 203 -2.59 7.83 -1.65
N VAL A 204 -3.00 8.86 -0.92
CA VAL A 204 -4.39 9.11 -0.50
C VAL A 204 -4.90 10.48 -0.92
N GLY A 205 -4.13 11.21 -1.73
CA GLY A 205 -4.52 12.51 -2.22
C GLY A 205 -3.39 13.27 -2.88
N TRP A 206 -3.67 14.52 -3.24
CA TRP A 206 -2.71 15.47 -3.81
C TRP A 206 -3.08 16.91 -3.49
N ASP A 207 -2.11 17.80 -3.63
CA ASP A 207 -2.26 19.25 -3.59
C ASP A 207 -1.32 19.89 -4.63
N ASP A 208 -1.90 20.43 -5.72
CA ASP A 208 -1.13 21.09 -6.79
C ASP A 208 -0.48 22.40 -6.33
N THR A 209 -0.92 22.93 -5.19
CA THR A 209 -0.40 24.20 -4.62
C THR A 209 0.60 23.99 -3.49
N TYR A 210 0.92 22.72 -3.14
CA TYR A 210 1.90 22.44 -2.10
C TYR A 210 3.25 23.01 -2.48
N SER A 211 3.76 23.99 -1.68
CA SER A 211 4.93 24.78 -2.06
C SER A 211 6.19 23.93 -2.19
N LYS A 212 6.92 24.17 -3.28
CA LYS A 212 8.27 23.59 -3.48
C LYS A 212 9.26 23.98 -2.39
N ASP A 213 9.03 25.10 -1.72
CA ASP A 213 9.92 25.61 -0.66
C ASP A 213 9.82 24.79 0.64
N ASN A 214 8.84 23.88 0.73
CA ASN A 214 8.72 22.93 1.83
C ASN A 214 9.73 21.77 1.72
N PHE A 215 10.28 21.51 0.53
CA PHE A 215 11.25 20.43 0.32
C PHE A 215 12.66 20.86 0.71
N LEU A 216 13.49 19.89 1.09
CA LEU A 216 14.90 20.18 1.40
C LEU A 216 15.63 20.71 0.15
N PRO A 217 16.53 21.68 0.29
CA PRO A 217 17.31 22.21 -0.86
C PRO A 217 18.06 21.14 -1.65
N VAL A 218 18.53 20.09 -0.98
CA VAL A 218 19.23 18.95 -1.63
C VAL A 218 18.38 18.21 -2.63
N SER A 219 17.05 18.29 -2.51
CA SER A 219 16.11 17.63 -3.42
C SER A 219 15.95 18.34 -4.76
N ASN A 220 16.35 19.61 -4.89
CA ASN A 220 16.30 20.43 -6.12
C ASN A 220 14.89 20.47 -6.76
N VAL A 221 13.83 20.51 -5.94
CA VAL A 221 12.45 20.65 -6.42
C VAL A 221 12.26 22.07 -6.98
N THR A 222 11.69 22.17 -8.18
CA THR A 222 11.58 23.43 -8.92
C THR A 222 10.15 23.92 -9.14
N SER A 223 9.16 23.05 -8.95
CA SER A 223 7.73 23.38 -9.10
C SER A 223 6.94 22.94 -7.88
N ASP A 224 5.82 23.60 -7.62
CA ASP A 224 4.85 23.23 -6.60
C ASP A 224 4.16 21.93 -6.97
N GLY A 225 3.47 21.32 -5.99
CA GLY A 225 2.67 20.12 -6.09
C GLY A 225 3.27 18.92 -5.37
N ALA A 226 2.39 18.22 -4.65
CA ALA A 226 2.75 17.01 -3.92
C ALA A 226 1.60 16.01 -3.83
N TRP A 227 1.98 14.73 -3.80
CA TRP A 227 1.12 13.63 -3.39
C TRP A 227 1.06 13.57 -1.86
N ILE A 228 -0.10 13.30 -1.31
CA ILE A 228 -0.28 13.01 0.11
C ILE A 228 -0.12 11.50 0.28
N ILE A 229 0.95 11.08 0.96
CA ILE A 229 1.23 9.66 1.16
C ILE A 229 1.01 9.26 2.63
N LYS A 230 0.28 8.16 2.83
CA LYS A 230 0.16 7.44 4.08
C LYS A 230 1.32 6.46 4.18
N ASN A 231 2.20 6.66 5.17
CA ASN A 231 3.32 5.77 5.43
C ASN A 231 2.95 4.72 6.49
N SER A 232 3.81 3.74 6.69
CA SER A 232 3.67 2.64 7.65
C SER A 232 4.76 2.65 8.72
N TRP A 233 5.14 3.84 9.20
CA TRP A 233 6.16 4.02 10.24
C TRP A 233 5.60 4.57 11.55
N GLY A 234 4.27 4.49 11.73
CA GLY A 234 3.55 5.01 12.87
C GLY A 234 3.32 6.52 12.83
N GLU A 235 2.39 6.97 13.66
CA GLU A 235 1.93 8.38 13.70
C GLU A 235 2.98 9.38 14.20
N LYS A 236 4.04 8.91 14.85
CA LYS A 236 5.12 9.77 15.36
C LYS A 236 6.11 10.22 14.27
N LYS A 237 6.00 9.70 13.06
CA LYS A 237 6.84 10.04 11.92
C LYS A 237 6.11 10.94 10.94
N GLY A 238 6.83 11.87 10.31
CA GLY A 238 6.22 12.82 9.38
C GLY A 238 5.16 13.70 10.03
N ASP A 239 4.12 14.00 9.28
CA ASP A 239 2.92 14.72 9.73
C ASP A 239 1.84 13.71 10.13
N GLY A 240 1.85 13.26 11.39
CA GLY A 240 0.91 12.25 11.86
C GLY A 240 0.99 10.90 11.10
N GLY A 241 2.15 10.53 10.61
CA GLY A 241 2.37 9.33 9.79
C GLY A 241 2.26 9.56 8.28
N TYR A 242 1.93 10.79 7.87
CA TYR A 242 1.84 11.19 6.46
C TYR A 242 3.08 11.96 6.02
N TYR A 243 3.33 11.94 4.70
CA TYR A 243 4.36 12.75 4.04
C TYR A 243 3.80 13.35 2.76
N TYR A 244 4.46 14.41 2.28
CA TYR A 244 4.13 15.11 1.05
C TYR A 244 5.22 14.83 0.02
N LEU A 245 4.94 13.92 -0.91
CA LEU A 245 5.87 13.46 -1.94
C LEU A 245 5.78 14.36 -3.16
N SER A 246 6.90 15.01 -3.54
CA SER A 246 6.93 15.86 -4.73
C SER A 246 6.51 15.10 -5.99
N TYR A 247 5.74 15.74 -6.89
CA TYR A 247 5.48 15.25 -8.23
C TYR A 247 6.77 15.01 -9.03
N GLN A 248 7.84 15.72 -8.69
CA GLN A 248 9.15 15.62 -9.34
C GLN A 248 10.03 14.48 -8.80
N ASP A 249 9.55 13.67 -7.85
CA ASP A 249 10.34 12.53 -7.39
C ASP A 249 10.60 11.53 -8.54
N PRO A 250 11.87 11.27 -8.89
CA PRO A 250 12.20 10.48 -10.07
C PRO A 250 12.02 8.97 -9.89
N ASN A 251 11.67 8.52 -8.68
CA ASN A 251 11.62 7.09 -8.35
C ASN A 251 10.19 6.56 -8.18
N ILE A 252 9.17 7.39 -8.36
CA ILE A 252 7.79 6.91 -8.32
C ILE A 252 7.61 5.89 -9.45
N SER A 253 7.23 4.68 -9.09
CA SER A 253 6.97 3.63 -10.08
C SER A 253 5.68 2.89 -9.76
N LYS A 254 5.14 2.19 -10.72
CA LYS A 254 3.93 1.37 -10.64
C LYS A 254 2.85 1.89 -9.68
N LEU A 255 1.67 1.97 -10.18
CA LEU A 255 0.46 2.29 -9.45
C LEU A 255 -0.33 1.00 -9.26
N VAL A 256 -0.74 0.72 -8.02
CA VAL A 256 -1.61 -0.42 -7.72
C VAL A 256 -2.81 0.07 -6.93
N SER A 257 -4.01 -0.19 -7.43
CA SER A 257 -5.26 -0.02 -6.67
C SER A 257 -6.01 -1.34 -6.55
N ALA A 258 -6.91 -1.44 -5.59
CA ALA A 258 -7.65 -2.63 -5.30
C ALA A 258 -9.12 -2.33 -5.00
N GLU A 259 -10.02 -3.14 -5.53
CA GLU A 259 -11.39 -3.24 -5.08
C GLU A 259 -11.51 -4.48 -4.18
N ALA A 260 -11.84 -4.26 -2.91
CA ALA A 260 -12.07 -5.34 -1.95
C ALA A 260 -13.55 -5.67 -1.82
N VAL A 261 -13.85 -6.88 -1.36
CA VAL A 261 -15.19 -7.32 -0.95
C VAL A 261 -15.12 -7.89 0.44
N ALA A 262 -16.05 -7.48 1.33
CA ALA A 262 -16.15 -8.05 2.65
C ALA A 262 -16.54 -9.55 2.57
N ALA A 263 -15.95 -10.38 3.44
CA ALA A 263 -16.25 -11.81 3.44
C ALA A 263 -17.75 -12.10 3.69
N SER A 264 -18.44 -11.26 4.47
CA SER A 264 -19.87 -11.32 4.71
C SER A 264 -20.73 -11.13 3.45
N ASP A 265 -20.21 -10.41 2.45
CA ASP A 265 -20.92 -10.12 1.20
C ASP A 265 -20.63 -11.12 0.10
N GLN A 266 -19.71 -12.05 0.35
CA GLN A 266 -19.34 -13.04 -0.64
C GLN A 266 -20.39 -14.15 -0.70
N LYS A 267 -21.05 -14.28 -1.85
CA LYS A 267 -22.12 -15.27 -2.06
C LYS A 267 -21.63 -16.63 -2.54
N TYR A 268 -20.42 -16.69 -3.10
CA TYR A 268 -19.85 -17.92 -3.69
C TYR A 268 -18.35 -18.02 -3.35
N ARG A 269 -17.94 -19.19 -2.90
CA ARG A 269 -16.57 -19.64 -2.86
C ARG A 269 -16.33 -20.66 -3.94
#